data_185a0ab0eeaa76b4d11ea6aab337767c
#
_entry.id   185a0ab0eeaa76b4d11ea6aab337767c
#
_cell.length_a   1.000
_cell.length_b   1.000
_cell.length_c   1.000
_cell.angle_alpha   90.00
_cell.angle_beta   90.00
_cell.angle_gamma   90.00
#
_symmetry.space_group_name_H-M   'P 1'
#
loop_
_entity.id
_entity.type
_entity.pdbx_description
1 polymer ?
#
loop_
_entity_poly.entity_id
_entity_poly.type
_entity_poly.pdbx_seq_one_letter_code
_entity_poly.pdbx_strand_id
1 'polypeptide(L)'
;MAWEKVCLLRELGGLGIWKLAPFNQALLEKWLWRYGHETLHLWRRVIAMNYGEGKGGWCTGACSRAHGCGLWWSISKGWETFAKHFSFVVGDGSRILFWHDKWTSDVSLKILYSQLFLCSANKEACISEVLRPPVDDNDRVWSLSFHRDFNG
;
A
#
# COMPACT_ATOMS: atom_id res chain seq x y z
N MET A 1 -29.29 -26.04 11.36
CA MET A 1 -28.69 -25.02 12.29
C MET A 1 -27.99 -23.99 11.42
N ALA A 2 -28.33 -22.71 11.56
CA ALA A 2 -27.69 -21.67 10.71
C ALA A 2 -26.25 -21.46 11.18
N TRP A 3 -25.29 -21.44 10.24
CA TRP A 3 -23.86 -21.25 10.51
C TRP A 3 -23.58 -19.96 11.31
N GLU A 4 -24.36 -18.94 11.08
CA GLU A 4 -24.26 -17.68 11.81
C GLU A 4 -24.49 -17.83 13.32
N LYS A 5 -25.41 -18.69 13.73
CA LYS A 5 -25.65 -19.00 15.16
C LYS A 5 -24.47 -19.73 15.80
N VAL A 6 -23.82 -20.61 15.04
CA VAL A 6 -22.63 -21.36 15.51
C VAL A 6 -21.46 -20.42 15.76
N CYS A 7 -21.33 -19.36 14.96
CA CYS A 7 -20.26 -18.37 15.05
C CYS A 7 -20.49 -17.28 16.12
N LEU A 8 -21.64 -17.26 16.80
CA LEU A 8 -21.86 -16.35 17.92
C LEU A 8 -20.95 -16.68 19.10
N LEU A 9 -20.64 -15.66 19.89
CA LEU A 9 -19.92 -15.84 21.15
C LEU A 9 -20.66 -16.83 22.05
N ARG A 10 -19.94 -17.56 22.88
CA ARG A 10 -20.51 -18.54 23.82
C ARG A 10 -21.54 -17.92 24.76
N GLU A 11 -21.29 -16.69 25.17
CA GLU A 11 -22.19 -15.88 26.00
C GLU A 11 -23.54 -15.58 25.35
N LEU A 12 -23.58 -15.59 24.00
CA LEU A 12 -24.76 -15.39 23.18
C LEU A 12 -25.38 -16.71 22.66
N GLY A 13 -24.98 -17.84 23.26
CA GLY A 13 -25.50 -19.17 22.89
C GLY A 13 -24.87 -19.78 21.64
N GLY A 14 -23.77 -19.23 21.14
CA GLY A 14 -22.97 -19.78 20.05
C GLY A 14 -21.84 -20.68 20.55
N LEU A 15 -21.07 -21.27 19.64
CA LEU A 15 -19.86 -22.05 19.94
C LEU A 15 -18.57 -21.22 19.93
N GLY A 16 -18.64 -19.93 19.59
CA GLY A 16 -17.48 -19.06 19.49
C GLY A 16 -16.54 -19.42 18.33
N ILE A 17 -17.04 -20.14 17.33
CA ILE A 17 -16.25 -20.53 16.16
C ILE A 17 -16.11 -19.30 15.24
N TRP A 18 -14.89 -19.02 14.79
CA TRP A 18 -14.60 -17.92 13.87
C TRP A 18 -15.34 -18.09 12.54
N LYS A 19 -15.91 -17.01 12.03
CA LYS A 19 -16.47 -17.01 10.68
C LYS A 19 -15.37 -17.29 9.69
N LEU A 20 -15.50 -18.35 8.88
CA LEU A 20 -14.47 -18.80 7.95
C LEU A 20 -14.08 -17.73 6.92
N ALA A 21 -15.05 -16.97 6.39
CA ALA A 21 -14.78 -15.99 5.35
C ALA A 21 -13.88 -14.83 5.84
N PRO A 22 -14.18 -14.10 6.95
CA PRO A 22 -13.28 -13.07 7.46
C PRO A 22 -11.93 -13.65 7.94
N PHE A 23 -11.93 -14.85 8.51
CA PHE A 23 -10.69 -15.49 8.95
C PHE A 23 -9.79 -15.83 7.76
N ASN A 24 -10.35 -16.40 6.70
CA ASN A 24 -9.62 -16.69 5.47
C ASN A 24 -9.09 -15.40 4.80
N GLN A 25 -9.91 -14.34 4.81
CA GLN A 25 -9.48 -13.03 4.30
C GLN A 25 -8.25 -12.51 5.05
N ALA A 26 -8.27 -12.55 6.38
CA ALA A 26 -7.13 -12.12 7.19
C ALA A 26 -5.86 -12.95 6.92
N LEU A 27 -6.01 -14.27 6.70
CA LEU A 27 -4.88 -15.13 6.33
C LEU A 27 -4.31 -14.77 4.95
N LEU A 28 -5.16 -14.39 4.00
CA LEU A 28 -4.72 -13.96 2.68
C LEU A 28 -4.02 -12.58 2.73
N GLU A 29 -4.51 -11.66 3.55
CA GLU A 29 -3.90 -10.35 3.78
C GLU A 29 -2.49 -10.43 4.36
N LYS A 30 -2.19 -11.46 5.15
CA LYS A 30 -0.82 -11.74 5.62
C LYS A 30 0.16 -11.88 4.46
N TRP A 31 -0.25 -12.45 3.32
CA TRP A 31 0.60 -12.58 2.14
C TRP A 31 0.87 -11.24 1.45
N LEU A 32 -0.10 -10.31 1.49
CA LEU A 32 0.10 -8.93 1.00
C LEU A 32 1.14 -8.22 1.85
N TRP A 33 1.04 -8.32 3.17
CA TRP A 33 2.03 -7.77 4.09
C TRP A 33 3.44 -8.33 3.84
N ARG A 34 3.55 -9.65 3.73
CA ARG A 34 4.82 -10.33 3.43
C ARG A 34 5.40 -9.89 2.08
N TYR A 35 4.57 -9.73 1.07
CA TYR A 35 5.00 -9.26 -0.25
C TYR A 35 5.70 -7.90 -0.17
N GLY A 36 5.17 -6.98 0.58
CA GLY A 36 5.74 -5.65 0.79
C GLY A 36 7.08 -5.66 1.58
N HIS A 37 7.27 -6.64 2.48
CA HIS A 37 8.42 -6.69 3.39
C HIS A 37 9.53 -7.65 2.94
N GLU A 38 9.17 -8.81 2.41
CA GLU A 38 10.13 -9.87 2.06
C GLU A 38 10.71 -9.69 0.64
N THR A 39 11.29 -8.54 0.36
CA THR A 39 11.73 -8.14 -1.00
C THR A 39 12.77 -9.07 -1.62
N LEU A 40 13.62 -9.70 -0.83
CA LEU A 40 14.70 -10.57 -1.30
C LEU A 40 14.28 -12.03 -1.46
N HIS A 41 13.11 -12.42 -0.98
CA HIS A 41 12.65 -13.80 -1.04
C HIS A 41 12.33 -14.24 -2.46
N LEU A 42 12.71 -15.47 -2.81
CA LEU A 42 12.52 -16.04 -4.15
C LEU A 42 11.04 -16.02 -4.58
N TRP A 43 10.15 -16.45 -3.68
CA TRP A 43 8.71 -16.46 -3.99
C TRP A 43 8.17 -15.09 -4.37
N ARG A 44 8.60 -14.03 -3.67
CA ARG A 44 8.21 -12.63 -3.95
C ARG A 44 8.71 -12.20 -5.32
N ARG A 45 9.96 -12.55 -5.66
CA ARG A 45 10.55 -12.25 -6.98
C ARG A 45 9.80 -12.95 -8.10
N VAL A 46 9.44 -14.22 -7.93
CA VAL A 46 8.63 -14.97 -8.90
C VAL A 46 7.26 -14.31 -9.10
N ILE A 47 6.60 -13.88 -8.03
CA ILE A 47 5.33 -13.15 -8.13
C ILE A 47 5.51 -11.83 -8.88
N ALA A 48 6.54 -11.04 -8.55
CA ALA A 48 6.82 -9.77 -9.20
C ALA A 48 7.10 -9.94 -10.71
N MET A 49 7.82 -11.00 -11.11
CA MET A 49 8.06 -11.33 -12.53
C MET A 49 6.78 -11.67 -13.28
N ASN A 50 5.84 -12.36 -12.64
CA ASN A 50 4.60 -12.81 -13.29
C ASN A 50 3.51 -11.74 -13.35
N TYR A 51 3.41 -10.89 -12.30
CA TYR A 51 2.32 -9.92 -12.14
C TYR A 51 2.76 -8.47 -12.28
N GLY A 52 4.06 -8.25 -12.46
CA GLY A 52 4.64 -6.92 -12.37
C GLY A 52 4.71 -6.40 -10.94
N GLU A 53 5.45 -5.34 -10.77
CA GLU A 53 5.61 -4.66 -9.49
C GLU A 53 4.81 -3.35 -9.51
N GLY A 54 4.00 -3.12 -8.50
CA GLY A 54 3.32 -1.85 -8.30
C GLY A 54 4.28 -0.77 -7.78
N LYS A 55 3.81 0.46 -7.73
CA LYS A 55 4.59 1.61 -7.27
C LYS A 55 5.09 1.38 -5.84
N GLY A 56 6.34 1.74 -5.59
CA GLY A 56 6.99 1.53 -4.30
C GLY A 56 7.27 0.06 -3.94
N GLY A 57 6.85 -0.89 -4.77
CA GLY A 57 7.07 -2.32 -4.54
C GLY A 57 6.26 -2.91 -3.38
N TRP A 58 5.20 -2.24 -2.92
CA TRP A 58 4.35 -2.71 -1.82
C TRP A 58 3.31 -3.73 -2.29
N CYS A 59 2.87 -3.63 -3.53
CA CYS A 59 1.90 -4.52 -4.17
C CYS A 59 2.36 -4.92 -5.55
N THR A 60 1.64 -5.84 -6.18
CA THR A 60 1.84 -6.16 -7.60
C THR A 60 1.09 -5.18 -8.49
N GLY A 61 1.51 -5.09 -9.75
CA GLY A 61 0.76 -4.40 -10.79
C GLY A 61 -0.61 -5.03 -11.04
N ALA A 62 -1.46 -4.32 -11.78
CA ALA A 62 -2.74 -4.86 -12.19
C ALA A 62 -2.54 -6.07 -13.13
N CYS A 63 -3.13 -7.21 -12.76
CA CYS A 63 -3.08 -8.40 -13.62
C CYS A 63 -4.00 -8.23 -14.82
N SER A 64 -3.42 -8.03 -15.99
CA SER A 64 -4.18 -7.91 -17.26
C SER A 64 -4.35 -9.24 -18.01
N ARG A 65 -3.77 -10.34 -17.53
CA ARG A 65 -3.76 -11.62 -18.22
C ARG A 65 -5.01 -12.42 -17.91
N ALA A 66 -5.79 -12.74 -18.94
CA ALA A 66 -7.02 -13.55 -18.86
C ALA A 66 -6.79 -15.02 -18.46
N HIS A 67 -5.59 -15.57 -18.62
CA HIS A 67 -5.25 -16.96 -18.31
C HIS A 67 -4.14 -17.03 -17.28
N GLY A 68 -4.36 -17.82 -16.21
CA GLY A 68 -3.36 -18.09 -15.19
C GLY A 68 -3.35 -17.14 -13.99
N CYS A 69 -4.41 -16.36 -13.81
CA CYS A 69 -4.63 -15.57 -12.58
C CYS A 69 -4.96 -16.51 -11.43
N GLY A 70 -3.95 -17.21 -10.92
CA GLY A 70 -4.07 -18.15 -9.82
C GLY A 70 -4.38 -17.49 -8.48
N LEU A 71 -4.06 -18.19 -7.42
CA LEU A 71 -4.27 -17.78 -6.03
C LEU A 71 -3.79 -16.32 -5.75
N TRP A 72 -2.66 -15.93 -6.33
CA TRP A 72 -2.12 -14.58 -6.12
C TRP A 72 -3.05 -13.45 -6.60
N TRP A 73 -3.75 -13.65 -7.70
CA TRP A 73 -4.74 -12.68 -8.17
C TRP A 73 -5.88 -12.47 -7.15
N SER A 74 -6.36 -13.57 -6.56
CA SER A 74 -7.38 -13.49 -5.50
C SER A 74 -6.86 -12.76 -4.26
N ILE A 75 -5.59 -12.98 -3.89
CA ILE A 75 -4.92 -12.29 -2.78
C ILE A 75 -4.78 -10.80 -3.09
N SER A 76 -4.27 -10.45 -4.28
CA SER A 76 -3.99 -9.06 -4.66
C SER A 76 -5.25 -8.18 -4.76
N LYS A 77 -6.41 -8.75 -5.01
CA LYS A 77 -7.70 -8.02 -4.92
C LYS A 77 -7.99 -7.45 -3.53
N GLY A 78 -7.47 -8.08 -2.48
CA GLY A 78 -7.59 -7.61 -1.11
C GLY A 78 -6.77 -6.36 -0.80
N TRP A 79 -5.86 -5.94 -1.72
CA TRP A 79 -4.93 -4.83 -1.47
C TRP A 79 -5.61 -3.53 -1.06
N GLU A 80 -6.66 -3.10 -1.77
CA GLU A 80 -7.34 -1.84 -1.48
C GLU A 80 -7.97 -1.80 -0.09
N THR A 81 -8.50 -2.94 0.36
CA THR A 81 -9.06 -3.08 1.71
C THR A 81 -7.95 -3.12 2.74
N PHE A 82 -6.92 -3.94 2.51
CA PHE A 82 -5.75 -4.06 3.35
C PHE A 82 -5.02 -2.73 3.55
N ALA A 83 -4.80 -1.97 2.46
CA ALA A 83 -4.10 -0.68 2.47
C ALA A 83 -4.78 0.42 3.32
N LYS A 84 -6.06 0.23 3.66
CA LYS A 84 -6.77 1.16 4.57
C LYS A 84 -6.36 1.00 6.03
N HIS A 85 -5.83 -0.17 6.40
CA HIS A 85 -5.56 -0.54 7.79
C HIS A 85 -4.12 -0.31 8.23
N PHE A 86 -3.24 0.23 7.36
CA PHE A 86 -1.88 0.55 7.74
C PHE A 86 -1.45 1.93 7.21
N SER A 87 -0.44 2.49 7.87
CA SER A 87 0.26 3.70 7.47
C SER A 87 1.74 3.38 7.29
N PHE A 88 2.40 4.18 6.46
CA PHE A 88 3.83 4.03 6.23
C PHE A 88 4.63 4.81 7.27
N VAL A 89 5.64 4.16 7.82
CA VAL A 89 6.68 4.84 8.60
C VAL A 89 7.83 5.13 7.62
N VAL A 90 8.19 6.39 7.51
CA VAL A 90 9.25 6.82 6.59
C VAL A 90 10.61 6.40 7.13
N GLY A 91 11.28 5.48 6.44
CA GLY A 91 12.68 5.16 6.64
C GLY A 91 13.57 6.04 5.76
N ASP A 92 14.19 5.44 4.73
CA ASP A 92 14.99 6.17 3.72
C ASP A 92 14.14 6.93 2.69
N GLY A 93 12.84 6.68 2.65
CA GLY A 93 11.90 7.32 1.73
C GLY A 93 11.96 6.85 0.27
N SER A 94 12.79 5.86 -0.06
CA SER A 94 13.00 5.38 -1.44
C SER A 94 11.79 4.63 -2.03
N ARG A 95 10.94 4.07 -1.18
CA ARG A 95 9.80 3.26 -1.58
C ARG A 95 8.44 3.93 -1.35
N ILE A 96 8.41 5.06 -0.70
CA ILE A 96 7.17 5.76 -0.34
C ILE A 96 6.95 6.90 -1.33
N LEU A 97 5.79 6.87 -2.00
CA LEU A 97 5.39 7.89 -2.94
C LEU A 97 4.89 9.13 -2.21
N PHE A 98 5.53 10.27 -2.46
CA PHE A 98 5.25 11.53 -1.77
C PHE A 98 3.77 11.92 -1.82
N TRP A 99 3.15 11.85 -3.00
CA TRP A 99 1.77 12.29 -3.20
C TRP A 99 0.72 11.22 -2.91
N HIS A 100 1.04 9.93 -3.12
CA HIS A 100 0.05 8.87 -3.16
C HIS A 100 -0.09 8.09 -1.87
N ASP A 101 1.01 7.93 -1.14
CA ASP A 101 1.04 7.11 0.07
C ASP A 101 0.62 7.91 1.31
N LYS A 102 0.13 7.18 2.33
CA LYS A 102 -0.28 7.72 3.61
C LYS A 102 0.91 7.69 4.58
N TRP A 103 1.71 8.72 4.59
CA TRP A 103 2.92 8.77 5.40
C TRP A 103 2.94 9.95 6.40
N THR A 104 2.09 10.96 6.22
CA THR A 104 1.94 12.09 7.15
C THR A 104 0.66 12.01 7.96
N SER A 105 -0.39 11.41 7.39
CA SER A 105 -1.73 11.32 7.97
C SER A 105 -2.49 10.13 7.37
N ASP A 106 -3.71 9.88 7.85
CA ASP A 106 -4.59 8.84 7.30
C ASP A 106 -5.05 9.09 5.86
N VAL A 107 -4.75 10.28 5.34
CA VAL A 107 -5.13 10.69 3.98
C VAL A 107 -3.86 11.06 3.21
N SER A 108 -3.78 10.68 1.93
CA SER A 108 -2.63 11.01 1.08
C SER A 108 -2.57 12.50 0.76
N LEU A 109 -1.37 13.05 0.57
CA LEU A 109 -1.15 14.46 0.22
C LEU A 109 -1.85 14.86 -1.07
N LYS A 110 -1.99 13.95 -2.02
CA LYS A 110 -2.76 14.15 -3.25
C LYS A 110 -4.21 14.57 -2.99
N ILE A 111 -4.85 14.03 -1.95
CA ILE A 111 -6.23 14.36 -1.60
C ILE A 111 -6.26 15.66 -0.81
N LEU A 112 -5.37 15.84 0.17
CA LEU A 112 -5.29 17.03 1.01
C LEU A 112 -4.94 18.29 0.22
N TYR A 113 -4.00 18.16 -0.72
CA TYR A 113 -3.45 19.27 -1.51
C TYR A 113 -3.61 19.00 -3.00
N SER A 114 -4.84 18.75 -3.44
CA SER A 114 -5.15 18.37 -4.83
C SER A 114 -4.67 19.40 -5.86
N GLN A 115 -4.75 20.71 -5.56
CA GLN A 115 -4.28 21.76 -6.44
C GLN A 115 -2.76 21.73 -6.62
N LEU A 116 -2.01 21.54 -5.54
CA LEU A 116 -0.54 21.41 -5.60
C LEU A 116 -0.14 20.14 -6.36
N PHE A 117 -0.87 19.02 -6.14
CA PHE A 117 -0.64 17.80 -6.90
C PHE A 117 -0.85 17.98 -8.40
N LEU A 118 -1.87 18.73 -8.82
CA LEU A 118 -2.12 19.00 -10.25
C LEU A 118 -0.97 19.79 -10.88
N CYS A 119 -0.41 20.75 -10.16
CA CYS A 119 0.71 21.59 -10.62
C CYS A 119 2.08 20.91 -10.47
N SER A 120 2.19 19.83 -9.72
CA SER A 120 3.46 19.14 -9.49
C SER A 120 4.03 18.56 -10.79
N ALA A 121 5.31 18.84 -11.03
CA ALA A 121 6.05 18.33 -12.19
C ALA A 121 6.31 16.81 -12.08
N ASN A 122 6.59 16.32 -10.88
CA ASN A 122 6.80 14.89 -10.63
C ASN A 122 5.76 14.34 -9.65
N LYS A 123 4.69 13.78 -10.21
CA LYS A 123 3.55 13.22 -9.44
C LYS A 123 3.87 11.87 -8.81
N GLU A 124 4.88 11.19 -9.30
CA GLU A 124 5.25 9.82 -8.93
C GLU A 124 6.55 9.78 -8.10
N ALA A 125 7.06 10.93 -7.69
CA ALA A 125 8.28 11.03 -6.92
C ALA A 125 8.19 10.29 -5.58
N CYS A 126 9.26 9.60 -5.22
CA CYS A 126 9.46 9.06 -3.88
C CYS A 126 9.87 10.17 -2.90
N ILE A 127 9.66 9.93 -1.61
CA ILE A 127 10.06 10.91 -0.57
C ILE A 127 11.55 11.23 -0.65
N SER A 128 12.41 10.24 -0.89
CA SER A 128 13.86 10.42 -1.03
C SER A 128 14.27 11.32 -2.20
N GLU A 129 13.45 11.41 -3.25
CA GLU A 129 13.69 12.29 -4.40
C GLU A 129 13.26 13.73 -4.12
N VAL A 130 12.22 13.89 -3.30
CA VAL A 130 11.66 15.19 -2.92
C VAL A 130 12.40 15.80 -1.73
N LEU A 131 12.80 14.98 -0.77
CA LEU A 131 13.53 15.38 0.43
C LEU A 131 15.01 15.08 0.24
N ARG A 132 15.76 16.06 -0.24
CA ARG A 132 17.20 15.92 -0.43
C ARG A 132 17.94 15.88 0.90
N PRO A 133 19.04 15.08 0.99
CA PRO A 133 19.90 15.13 2.16
C PRO A 133 20.49 16.56 2.30
N PRO A 134 20.78 17.01 3.53
CA PRO A 134 21.36 18.32 3.76
C PRO A 134 22.71 18.44 3.05
N VAL A 135 22.91 19.57 2.39
CA VAL A 135 24.21 19.91 1.76
C VAL A 135 25.21 20.38 2.83
N ASP A 136 24.72 20.97 3.91
CA ASP A 136 25.44 21.33 5.12
C ASP A 136 24.61 20.86 6.35
N ASP A 137 25.29 20.53 7.42
CA ASP A 137 24.91 19.76 8.61
C ASP A 137 23.57 20.08 9.32
N ASN A 138 22.68 20.90 8.76
CA ASN A 138 21.59 21.40 9.57
C ASN A 138 20.15 21.25 9.06
N ASP A 139 19.84 21.16 7.77
CA ASP A 139 18.43 21.04 7.37
C ASP A 139 18.21 20.24 6.07
N ARG A 140 17.28 19.27 6.13
CA ARG A 140 16.78 18.58 4.94
C ARG A 140 15.95 19.55 4.10
N VAL A 141 16.29 19.74 2.85
CA VAL A 141 15.62 20.69 1.96
C VAL A 141 14.59 19.96 1.09
N TRP A 142 13.35 20.47 1.09
CA TRP A 142 12.31 20.02 0.19
C TRP A 142 12.57 20.55 -1.23
N SER A 143 12.65 19.66 -2.20
CA SER A 143 12.86 19.97 -3.62
C SER A 143 11.64 19.54 -4.44
N LEU A 144 10.55 20.29 -4.26
CA LEU A 144 9.35 20.14 -5.10
C LEU A 144 9.45 21.06 -6.30
N SER A 145 9.26 20.53 -7.50
CA SER A 145 9.16 21.30 -8.73
C SER A 145 7.70 21.35 -9.24
N PHE A 146 7.28 22.53 -9.68
CA PHE A 146 5.93 22.76 -10.18
C PHE A 146 5.98 23.30 -11.62
N HIS A 147 4.98 22.95 -12.44
CA HIS A 147 4.88 23.43 -13.83
C HIS A 147 4.43 24.90 -13.96
N ARG A 148 3.94 25.52 -12.89
CA ARG A 148 3.56 26.92 -12.81
C ARG A 148 4.25 27.58 -11.65
N ASP A 149 4.87 28.72 -11.92
CA ASP A 149 5.25 29.63 -10.85
C ASP A 149 3.96 30.10 -10.14
N PHE A 150 3.90 29.88 -8.84
CA PHE A 150 2.87 30.48 -8.00
C PHE A 150 3.20 31.97 -7.82
N ASN A 151 2.97 32.76 -8.86
CA ASN A 151 2.87 34.20 -8.72
C ASN A 151 1.40 34.51 -8.39
N GLY A 152 1.10 34.58 -7.09
CA GLY A 152 -0.13 35.13 -6.57
C GLY A 152 0.01 36.61 -6.36
#